data_9394331d076e93242bf6b6748a40dd45
#
_entry.id   9394331d076e93242bf6b6748a40dd45
#
_cell.length_a   1.000
_cell.length_b   1.000
_cell.length_c   1.000
_cell.angle_alpha   90.00
_cell.angle_beta   90.00
_cell.angle_gamma   90.00
#
_symmetry.space_group_name_H-M   'P 1'
#
loop_
_entity.id
_entity.type
_entity.pdbx_description
1 polymer ?
#
loop_
_entity_poly.entity_id
_entity_poly.type
_entity_poly.pdbx_seq_one_letter_code
_entity_poly.pdbx_strand_id
1 'polypeptide(L)' 'MKVVILSFTQAGTRLGERIGSQFRNEGITCQNYAPAGYAFADILPFPDNPKELIREGWGETSFLFIGAVGIAVR' A
#
# COMPACT_ATOMS: atom_id res chain seq x y z
N MET A 1 -12.73 -2.97 -8.41
CA MET A 1 -11.56 -2.06 -8.27
C MET A 1 -10.62 -2.64 -7.24
N LYS A 2 -9.33 -2.55 -7.51
CA LYS A 2 -8.29 -2.99 -6.59
C LYS A 2 -7.34 -1.83 -6.29
N VAL A 3 -6.99 -1.65 -5.02
CA VAL A 3 -6.08 -0.61 -4.58
C VAL A 3 -4.89 -1.27 -3.90
N VAL A 4 -3.68 -0.84 -4.22
CA VAL A 4 -2.46 -1.27 -3.55
C VAL A 4 -1.83 -0.03 -2.90
N ILE A 5 -1.57 -0.13 -1.61
CA ILE A 5 -0.95 0.94 -0.84
C ILE A 5 0.50 0.56 -0.55
N LEU A 6 1.41 1.44 -0.93
CA LEU A 6 2.85 1.24 -0.73
C LEU A 6 3.34 2.33 0.23
N SER A 7 3.69 1.93 1.43
CA SER A 7 4.15 2.84 2.47
C SER A 7 5.66 2.66 2.68
N PHE A 8 6.37 3.76 2.87
CA PHE A 8 7.85 3.74 2.92
C PHE A 8 8.41 4.19 4.27
N THR A 9 7.57 4.69 5.15
CA THR A 9 7.98 5.14 6.48
C THR A 9 7.09 4.49 7.54
N GLN A 10 7.52 4.54 8.79
CA GLN A 10 6.71 4.01 9.89
C GLN A 10 5.38 4.75 10.01
N ALA A 11 5.42 6.07 9.97
CA ALA A 11 4.20 6.88 10.05
C ALA A 11 3.30 6.64 8.83
N GLY A 12 3.90 6.53 7.63
CA GLY A 12 3.17 6.23 6.41
C GLY A 12 2.49 4.86 6.47
N THR A 13 3.15 3.89 7.09
CA THR A 13 2.58 2.54 7.25
C THR A 13 1.33 2.56 8.12
N ARG A 14 1.34 3.33 9.20
CA ARG A 14 0.16 3.48 10.04
C ARG A 14 -0.99 4.17 9.31
N LEU A 15 -0.67 5.22 8.56
CA LEU A 15 -1.66 5.90 7.75
C LEU A 15 -2.22 4.97 6.67
N GLY A 16 -1.36 4.20 6.02
CA GLY A 16 -1.77 3.24 5.00
C GLY A 16 -2.71 2.17 5.55
N GLU A 17 -2.46 1.71 6.77
CA GLU A 17 -3.34 0.74 7.41
C GLU A 17 -4.75 1.33 7.63
N ARG A 18 -4.82 2.57 8.09
CA ARG A 18 -6.11 3.24 8.30
C ARG A 18 -6.86 3.46 6.99
N ILE A 19 -6.16 3.91 5.96
CA ILE A 19 -6.76 4.12 4.64
C ILE A 19 -7.23 2.79 4.06
N GLY A 20 -6.41 1.75 4.17
CA GLY A 20 -6.76 0.43 3.65
C GLY A 20 -7.96 -0.17 4.34
N SER A 21 -8.06 -0.01 5.67
CA SER A 21 -9.23 -0.47 6.42
C SER A 21 -10.49 0.21 5.94
N GLN A 22 -10.42 1.51 5.65
CA GLN A 22 -11.57 2.25 5.17
C GLN A 22 -12.01 1.77 3.79
N PHE A 23 -11.06 1.52 2.88
CA PHE A 23 -11.39 0.96 1.58
C PHE A 23 -12.07 -0.40 1.71
N ARG A 24 -11.54 -1.26 2.56
CA ARG A 24 -12.11 -2.60 2.76
C ARG A 24 -13.51 -2.52 3.35
N ASN A 25 -13.75 -1.58 4.26
CA ASN A 25 -15.10 -1.36 4.81
C ASN A 25 -16.09 -0.92 3.74
N GLU A 26 -15.63 -0.31 2.68
CA GLU A 26 -16.47 0.10 1.55
C GLU A 26 -16.56 -0.97 0.46
N GLY A 27 -16.01 -2.16 0.71
CA GLY A 27 -16.09 -3.25 -0.25
C GLY A 27 -15.03 -3.20 -1.35
N ILE A 28 -14.02 -2.33 -1.19
CA ILE A 28 -12.94 -2.19 -2.16
C ILE A 28 -11.79 -3.11 -1.76
N THR A 29 -11.32 -3.92 -2.72
CA THR A 29 -10.15 -4.78 -2.47
C THR A 29 -8.92 -3.90 -2.29
N CYS A 30 -8.26 -4.02 -1.14
CA CYS A 30 -7.10 -3.21 -0.82
C CYS A 30 -6.01 -4.07 -0.19
N GLN A 31 -4.78 -3.95 -0.71
CA GLN A 31 -3.61 -4.64 -0.21
C GLN A 31 -2.56 -3.61 0.17
N ASN A 32 -2.00 -3.75 1.37
CA ASN A 32 -0.98 -2.84 1.88
C ASN A 32 0.39 -3.52 1.91
N TYR A 33 1.42 -2.76 1.55
CA TYR A 33 2.81 -3.20 1.64
C TYR A 33 3.65 -2.14 2.34
N ALA A 34 4.67 -2.59 3.06
CA ALA A 34 5.60 -1.72 3.78
C ALA A 34 6.93 -2.44 3.96
N PRO A 35 8.01 -1.72 4.33
CA PRO A 35 9.25 -2.40 4.73
C PRO A 35 8.98 -3.39 5.84
N ALA A 36 9.69 -4.52 5.82
CA ALA A 36 9.44 -5.62 6.76
C ALA A 36 9.46 -5.18 8.22
N GLY A 37 10.33 -4.22 8.58
CA GLY A 37 10.44 -3.72 9.94
C GLY A 37 9.25 -2.89 10.40
N TYR A 38 8.40 -2.43 9.48
CA TYR A 38 7.24 -1.61 9.80
C TYR A 38 5.92 -2.32 9.57
N ALA A 39 5.94 -3.48 8.89
CA ALA A 39 4.71 -4.22 8.58
C ALA A 39 4.05 -4.72 9.86
N PHE A 40 2.74 -4.53 9.94
CA PHE A 40 1.93 -5.03 11.05
C PHE A 40 0.51 -5.31 10.56
N ALA A 41 -0.26 -6.03 11.35
CA ALA A 41 -1.63 -6.43 11.01
C ALA A 41 -1.66 -7.12 9.64
N ASP A 42 -2.48 -6.65 8.71
CA ASP A 42 -2.64 -7.24 7.39
C ASP A 42 -1.65 -6.69 6.37
N ILE A 43 -0.70 -5.87 6.80
CA ILE A 43 0.30 -5.27 5.91
C ILE A 43 1.38 -6.29 5.61
N LEU A 44 1.66 -6.49 4.32
CA LEU A 44 2.69 -7.42 3.86
C LEU A 44 4.02 -6.70 3.71
N PRO A 45 5.14 -7.38 3.95
CA PRO A 45 6.44 -6.80 3.64
C PRO A 45 6.62 -6.66 2.13
N PHE A 46 7.42 -5.68 1.71
CA PHE A 46 7.76 -5.55 0.30
C PHE A 46 8.44 -6.83 -0.19
N PRO A 47 8.12 -7.28 -1.43
CA PRO A 47 8.87 -8.35 -2.05
C PRO A 47 10.30 -7.90 -2.38
N ASP A 48 11.18 -8.85 -2.71
CA ASP A 48 12.57 -8.56 -3.04
C ASP A 48 12.69 -7.56 -4.20
N ASN A 49 11.73 -7.60 -5.13
CA ASN A 49 11.69 -6.66 -6.24
C ASN A 49 10.33 -5.94 -6.26
N PRO A 50 10.20 -4.79 -5.57
CA PRO A 50 8.94 -4.05 -5.53
C PRO A 50 8.44 -3.59 -6.90
N LYS A 51 9.35 -3.43 -7.87
CA LYS A 51 8.98 -3.03 -9.23
C LYS A 51 8.08 -4.05 -9.92
N GLU A 52 8.27 -5.33 -9.61
CA GLU A 52 7.43 -6.39 -10.16
C GLU A 52 5.98 -6.24 -9.70
N LEU A 53 5.80 -5.87 -8.44
CA LEU A 53 4.48 -5.66 -7.87
C LEU A 53 3.72 -4.56 -8.62
N ILE A 54 4.41 -3.47 -8.91
CA ILE A 54 3.83 -2.35 -9.64
C ILE A 54 3.55 -2.74 -11.09
N ARG A 55 4.48 -3.42 -11.72
CA ARG A 55 4.36 -3.83 -13.12
C ARG A 55 3.15 -4.74 -13.35
N GLU A 56 2.97 -5.73 -12.48
CA GLU A 56 1.88 -6.71 -12.62
C GLU A 56 0.50 -6.06 -12.50
N GLY A 57 0.37 -5.02 -11.68
CA GLY A 57 -0.90 -4.35 -11.47
C GLY A 57 -1.11 -3.11 -12.33
N TRP A 58 -0.13 -2.75 -13.16
CA TRP A 58 -0.18 -1.52 -13.93
C TRP A 58 -1.34 -1.53 -14.92
N GLY A 59 -2.20 -0.54 -14.83
CA GLY A 59 -3.36 -0.41 -15.71
C GLY A 59 -4.65 -0.98 -15.13
N GLU A 60 -4.57 -1.94 -14.21
CA GLU A 60 -5.75 -2.57 -13.60
C GLU A 60 -5.91 -2.22 -12.13
N THR A 61 -4.85 -1.74 -11.50
CA THR A 61 -4.80 -1.47 -10.08
C THR A 61 -4.43 -0.01 -9.85
N SER A 62 -5.10 0.62 -8.91
CA SER A 62 -4.72 1.95 -8.44
C SER A 62 -3.66 1.81 -7.35
N PHE A 63 -2.58 2.55 -7.47
CA PHE A 63 -1.50 2.55 -6.49
C PHE A 63 -1.51 3.84 -5.68
N LEU A 64 -1.37 3.71 -4.38
CA LEU A 64 -1.23 4.83 -3.47
C LEU A 64 0.14 4.74 -2.82
N PHE A 65 0.98 5.74 -3.05
CA PHE A 65 2.33 5.79 -2.49
C PHE A 65 2.34 6.77 -1.33
N ILE A 66 2.77 6.30 -0.15
CA ILE A 66 2.84 7.13 1.05
C ILE A 66 4.30 7.26 1.46
N GLY A 67 4.84 8.46 1.31
CA GLY A 67 6.22 8.77 1.67
C GLY A 67 6.33 9.58 2.96
N ALA A 68 7.51 10.13 3.19
CA ALA A 68 7.80 10.91 4.40
C ALA A 68 7.12 12.28 4.39
N VAL A 69 6.86 12.85 3.22
CA VAL A 69 6.38 14.23 3.07
C VAL A 69 5.02 14.33 2.40
N GLY A 70 4.36 13.21 2.11
CA GLY A 70 3.05 13.29 1.50
C GLY A 70 2.60 12.01 0.84
N ILE A 71 1.51 12.14 0.08
CA ILE A 71 0.87 11.04 -0.61
C ILE A 71 0.88 11.34 -2.10
N ALA A 72 1.29 10.36 -2.91
CA ALA A 72 1.19 10.42 -4.36
C ALA A 72 0.26 9.30 -4.84
N VAL A 73 -0.62 9.63 -5.77
CA VAL A 73 -1.60 8.69 -6.32
C VAL A 73 -1.29 8.44 -7.79
N ARG A 74 -1.34 7.20 -8.17
CA ARG A 74 -1.17 6.78 -9.55
C ARG A 74 -2.51 6.36 -10.13
#